data_54868e4a07b3ea7de43b2a7c7195c4ff
#
_entry.id   54868e4a07b3ea7de43b2a7c7195c4ff
#
_cell.length_a   1.000
_cell.length_b   1.000
_cell.length_c   1.000
_cell.angle_alpha   90.00
_cell.angle_beta   90.00
_cell.angle_gamma   90.00
#
_symmetry.space_group_name_H-M   'P 1'
#
loop_
_entity.id
_entity.type
_entity.pdbx_description
1 polymer ?
#
loop_
_entity_poly.entity_id
_entity_poly.type
_entity_poly.pdbx_seq_one_letter_code
_entity_poly.pdbx_strand_id
1 'polypeptide(L)'
;MRGHQIVAMDLPLEDPDAGAVRYAEAVLQALQGAGDDVVLVGHSMSGLFIPFVANQRAVRKLVYLAAGIPKVGTSVVDRVLHGNESDMFNPAHLNKDPSKDEAVAIEILFHDCKPEVAHWAISKLRHQASRVVFAEISPIQAMPDIESAYIVCTEDRTVDPAWSKRTARELLGVEAIALPSGHCPQISRPVHLAEVLTSLTK
;
A
#
# COMPACT_ATOMS: atom_id res chain seq x y z
N MET A 1 -5.68 -7.54 22.37
CA MET A 1 -5.23 -6.18 21.96
C MET A 1 -3.76 -6.05 22.34
N ARG A 2 -2.90 -5.50 21.48
CA ARG A 2 -1.44 -5.39 21.71
C ARG A 2 -1.02 -3.98 22.21
N GLY A 3 -1.97 -3.22 22.78
CA GLY A 3 -1.70 -1.90 23.38
C GLY A 3 -1.62 -0.72 22.40
N HIS A 4 -1.93 -0.92 21.10
CA HIS A 4 -1.92 0.14 20.11
C HIS A 4 -3.32 0.70 19.86
N GLN A 5 -3.42 2.02 19.70
CA GLN A 5 -4.60 2.66 19.14
C GLN A 5 -4.54 2.53 17.61
N ILE A 6 -5.59 2.00 17.01
CA ILE A 6 -5.67 1.82 15.56
C ILE A 6 -6.59 2.88 14.97
N VAL A 7 -6.10 3.57 13.95
CA VAL A 7 -6.88 4.48 13.12
C VAL A 7 -6.90 3.89 11.71
N ALA A 8 -8.08 3.48 11.27
CA ALA A 8 -8.33 3.05 9.90
C ALA A 8 -9.44 3.93 9.32
N MET A 9 -9.23 4.43 8.12
CA MET A 9 -10.15 5.36 7.46
C MET A 9 -10.52 4.88 6.08
N ASP A 10 -11.67 5.29 5.61
CA ASP A 10 -12.04 5.16 4.22
C ASP A 10 -11.37 6.26 3.40
N LEU A 11 -10.75 5.86 2.29
CA LEU A 11 -10.23 6.80 1.30
C LEU A 11 -11.33 7.18 0.30
N PRO A 12 -11.28 8.37 -0.31
CA PRO A 12 -12.27 8.81 -1.30
C PRO A 12 -12.08 8.10 -2.66
N LEU A 13 -12.27 6.77 -2.68
CA LEU A 13 -12.01 5.92 -3.86
C LEU A 13 -12.95 6.20 -5.02
N GLU A 14 -14.17 6.67 -4.74
CA GLU A 14 -15.20 6.97 -5.72
C GLU A 14 -15.00 8.33 -6.42
N ASP A 15 -14.12 9.19 -5.88
CA ASP A 15 -13.74 10.46 -6.50
C ASP A 15 -12.84 10.18 -7.73
N PRO A 16 -13.29 10.45 -8.96
CA PRO A 16 -12.53 10.11 -10.17
C PRO A 16 -11.27 10.96 -10.35
N ASP A 17 -11.18 12.09 -9.65
CA ASP A 17 -10.08 13.03 -9.74
C ASP A 17 -9.10 12.90 -8.55
N ALA A 18 -9.36 11.95 -7.62
CA ALA A 18 -8.52 11.79 -6.45
C ALA A 18 -7.12 11.30 -6.82
N GLY A 19 -6.12 12.11 -6.53
CA GLY A 19 -4.69 11.78 -6.56
C GLY A 19 -4.10 11.66 -5.15
N ALA A 20 -2.78 11.60 -5.08
CA ALA A 20 -2.03 11.41 -3.83
C ALA A 20 -2.36 12.47 -2.78
N VAL A 21 -2.50 13.74 -3.19
CA VAL A 21 -2.85 14.85 -2.29
C VAL A 21 -4.21 14.61 -1.65
N ARG A 22 -5.22 14.26 -2.45
CA ARG A 22 -6.58 14.04 -1.97
C ARG A 22 -6.67 12.85 -1.01
N TYR A 23 -5.94 11.78 -1.29
CA TYR A 23 -5.83 10.63 -0.37
C TYR A 23 -5.10 11.00 0.92
N ALA A 24 -4.01 11.76 0.82
CA ALA A 24 -3.26 12.22 1.99
C ALA A 24 -4.09 13.15 2.90
N GLU A 25 -4.92 14.02 2.35
CA GLU A 25 -5.86 14.87 3.12
C GLU A 25 -6.82 14.03 3.97
N ALA A 26 -7.36 12.93 3.43
CA ALA A 26 -8.22 12.03 4.19
C ALA A 26 -7.47 11.39 5.37
N VAL A 27 -6.20 11.01 5.17
CA VAL A 27 -5.35 10.47 6.23
C VAL A 27 -5.06 11.54 7.29
N LEU A 28 -4.68 12.75 6.88
CA LEU A 28 -4.40 13.87 7.79
C LEU A 28 -5.63 14.23 8.62
N GLN A 29 -6.82 14.23 8.02
CA GLN A 29 -8.07 14.47 8.71
C GLN A 29 -8.35 13.37 9.76
N ALA A 30 -8.17 12.10 9.41
CA ALA A 30 -8.37 10.98 10.33
C ALA A 30 -7.37 10.97 11.51
N LEU A 31 -6.22 11.60 11.33
CA LEU A 31 -5.17 11.74 12.35
C LEU A 31 -5.26 13.04 13.17
N GLN A 32 -6.33 13.84 12.99
CA GLN A 32 -6.56 15.02 13.83
C GLN A 32 -6.67 14.61 15.30
N GLY A 33 -5.89 15.27 16.16
CA GLY A 33 -5.83 14.94 17.60
C GLY A 33 -4.95 13.74 17.97
N ALA A 34 -4.40 13.01 17.01
CA ALA A 34 -3.36 12.03 17.28
C ALA A 34 -2.02 12.74 17.58
N GLY A 35 -1.27 12.23 18.58
CA GLY A 35 0.09 12.68 18.89
C GLY A 35 1.10 12.34 17.78
N ASP A 36 2.37 12.59 18.03
CA ASP A 36 3.45 12.40 17.06
C ASP A 36 3.96 10.94 16.97
N ASP A 37 3.59 10.10 17.95
CA ASP A 37 3.94 8.66 17.97
C ASP A 37 3.05 7.84 17.03
N VAL A 38 3.02 8.24 15.75
CA VAL A 38 2.22 7.58 14.71
C VAL A 38 3.11 6.72 13.83
N VAL A 39 2.71 5.49 13.61
CA VAL A 39 3.23 4.62 12.56
C VAL A 39 2.21 4.59 11.42
N LEU A 40 2.60 5.09 10.24
CA LEU A 40 1.76 5.04 9.05
C LEU A 40 2.01 3.72 8.30
N VAL A 41 0.96 2.95 8.09
CA VAL A 41 1.02 1.73 7.29
C VAL A 41 0.30 1.98 5.97
N GLY A 42 1.04 2.02 4.87
CA GLY A 42 0.50 2.13 3.52
C GLY A 42 0.47 0.76 2.84
N HIS A 43 -0.73 0.24 2.59
CA HIS A 43 -0.92 -0.98 1.82
C HIS A 43 -1.11 -0.67 0.33
N SER A 44 -0.44 -1.41 -0.54
CA SER A 44 -0.62 -1.33 -2.00
C SER A 44 -0.44 0.10 -2.51
N MET A 45 -1.45 0.67 -3.15
CA MET A 45 -1.48 2.06 -3.65
C MET A 45 -1.15 3.08 -2.56
N SER A 46 -1.53 2.82 -1.30
CA SER A 46 -1.37 3.81 -0.23
C SER A 46 0.10 4.13 0.09
N GLY A 47 1.04 3.26 -0.28
CA GLY A 47 2.46 3.58 -0.19
C GLY A 47 2.88 4.78 -1.02
N LEU A 48 2.14 5.12 -2.09
CA LEU A 48 2.46 6.24 -2.98
C LEU A 48 2.24 7.61 -2.32
N PHE A 49 1.41 7.70 -1.28
CA PHE A 49 1.08 8.99 -0.66
C PHE A 49 1.38 9.08 0.85
N ILE A 50 1.70 7.98 1.54
CA ILE A 50 2.08 8.10 2.97
C ILE A 50 3.33 8.97 3.20
N PRO A 51 4.36 9.05 2.31
CA PRO A 51 5.43 10.01 2.46
C PRO A 51 4.97 11.47 2.37
N PHE A 52 3.96 11.76 1.55
CA PHE A 52 3.38 13.10 1.46
C PHE A 52 2.66 13.49 2.77
N VAL A 53 1.98 12.54 3.44
CA VAL A 53 1.44 12.75 4.79
C VAL A 53 2.56 13.06 5.78
N ALA A 54 3.64 12.28 5.75
CA ALA A 54 4.78 12.42 6.65
C ALA A 54 5.56 13.73 6.47
N ASN A 55 5.50 14.34 5.27
CA ASN A 55 6.04 15.68 5.02
C ASN A 55 5.16 16.81 5.59
N GLN A 56 3.91 16.52 6.01
CA GLN A 56 2.98 17.51 6.53
C GLN A 56 2.72 17.41 8.03
N ARG A 57 3.09 16.30 8.66
CA ARG A 57 2.98 16.11 10.10
C ARG A 57 4.07 15.17 10.61
N ALA A 58 4.41 15.28 11.88
CA ALA A 58 5.29 14.32 12.53
C ALA A 58 4.68 12.92 12.54
N VAL A 59 5.48 11.93 12.10
CA VAL A 59 5.22 10.51 12.22
C VAL A 59 6.52 9.81 12.61
N ARG A 60 6.42 8.75 13.38
CA ARG A 60 7.60 8.03 13.86
C ARG A 60 8.18 7.08 12.81
N LYS A 61 7.33 6.44 12.02
CA LYS A 61 7.76 5.42 11.06
C LYS A 61 6.78 5.29 9.89
N LEU A 62 7.32 4.98 8.70
CA LEU A 62 6.56 4.56 7.53
C LEU A 62 6.70 3.05 7.34
N VAL A 63 5.59 2.35 7.16
CA VAL A 63 5.57 0.92 6.84
C VAL A 63 4.86 0.72 5.50
N TYR A 64 5.59 0.22 4.54
CA TYR A 64 5.08 -0.15 3.22
C TYR A 64 4.68 -1.63 3.24
N LEU A 65 3.41 -1.93 3.04
CA LEU A 65 2.87 -3.29 3.02
C LEU A 65 2.47 -3.66 1.60
N ALA A 66 3.25 -4.51 0.92
CA ALA A 66 3.01 -4.90 -0.49
C ALA A 66 2.70 -3.68 -1.36
N ALA A 67 3.48 -2.61 -1.25
CA ALA A 67 3.07 -1.28 -1.65
C ALA A 67 3.99 -0.63 -2.67
N GLY A 68 3.42 0.26 -3.50
CA GLY A 68 4.19 1.19 -4.32
C GLY A 68 4.98 2.17 -3.45
N ILE A 69 6.20 2.51 -3.90
CA ILE A 69 7.02 3.55 -3.31
C ILE A 69 7.07 4.71 -4.32
N PRO A 70 6.72 5.94 -3.93
CA PRO A 70 6.81 7.06 -4.86
C PRO A 70 8.28 7.42 -5.13
N LYS A 71 8.53 7.95 -6.32
CA LYS A 71 9.84 8.48 -6.69
C LYS A 71 9.67 9.93 -7.13
N VAL A 72 10.48 10.81 -6.57
CA VAL A 72 10.43 12.25 -6.87
C VAL A 72 10.57 12.50 -8.38
N GLY A 73 9.71 13.35 -8.90
CA GLY A 73 9.75 13.80 -10.28
C GLY A 73 9.25 12.79 -11.33
N THR A 74 8.67 11.67 -10.93
CA THR A 74 8.12 10.68 -11.86
C THR A 74 6.74 10.19 -11.44
N SER A 75 5.99 9.64 -12.40
CA SER A 75 4.76 8.88 -12.13
C SER A 75 5.04 7.37 -12.07
N VAL A 76 4.11 6.59 -11.52
CA VAL A 76 4.19 5.11 -11.60
C VAL A 76 4.07 4.65 -13.04
N VAL A 77 3.15 5.26 -13.80
CA VAL A 77 2.94 4.94 -15.23
C VAL A 77 4.22 5.12 -16.03
N ASP A 78 4.94 6.23 -15.85
CA ASP A 78 6.20 6.46 -16.57
C ASP A 78 7.26 5.41 -16.20
N ARG A 79 7.38 5.05 -14.93
CA ARG A 79 8.34 4.05 -14.47
C ARG A 79 8.05 2.65 -15.01
N VAL A 80 6.77 2.30 -15.12
CA VAL A 80 6.32 0.99 -15.62
C VAL A 80 6.40 0.92 -17.15
N LEU A 81 5.98 1.97 -17.86
CA LEU A 81 5.90 1.96 -19.34
C LEU A 81 7.19 2.36 -20.02
N HIS A 82 7.95 3.29 -19.44
CA HIS A 82 9.13 3.91 -20.07
C HIS A 82 10.41 3.75 -19.26
N GLY A 83 10.29 3.30 -17.99
CA GLY A 83 11.40 3.06 -17.08
C GLY A 83 11.80 1.59 -16.99
N ASN A 84 12.44 1.25 -15.89
CA ASN A 84 12.95 -0.09 -15.57
C ASN A 84 12.10 -0.87 -14.57
N GLU A 85 10.82 -0.48 -14.39
CA GLU A 85 9.90 -1.08 -13.42
C GLU A 85 8.70 -1.78 -14.09
N SER A 86 8.88 -2.24 -15.34
CA SER A 86 7.83 -2.98 -16.08
C SER A 86 7.40 -4.27 -15.39
N ASP A 87 8.21 -4.77 -14.46
CA ASP A 87 7.96 -5.94 -13.63
C ASP A 87 7.24 -5.62 -12.29
N MET A 88 6.84 -4.35 -12.05
CA MET A 88 6.13 -3.97 -10.82
C MET A 88 4.81 -4.72 -10.63
N PHE A 89 4.07 -4.92 -11.71
CA PHE A 89 2.77 -5.57 -11.70
C PHE A 89 2.77 -6.85 -12.54
N ASN A 90 1.99 -7.82 -12.12
CA ASN A 90 1.75 -8.99 -12.95
C ASN A 90 1.03 -8.58 -14.25
N PRO A 91 1.64 -8.75 -15.43
CA PRO A 91 1.06 -8.30 -16.69
C PRO A 91 -0.28 -8.98 -17.02
N ALA A 92 -0.51 -10.18 -16.52
CA ALA A 92 -1.79 -10.90 -16.72
C ALA A 92 -2.98 -10.20 -16.02
N HIS A 93 -2.72 -9.24 -15.12
CA HIS A 93 -3.74 -8.59 -14.30
C HIS A 93 -3.86 -7.08 -14.53
N LEU A 94 -3.00 -6.46 -15.35
CA LEU A 94 -2.92 -5.00 -15.54
C LEU A 94 -4.25 -4.34 -15.96
N ASN A 95 -5.11 -5.05 -16.71
CA ASN A 95 -6.38 -4.51 -17.21
C ASN A 95 -7.60 -5.13 -16.52
N LYS A 96 -7.40 -5.88 -15.44
CA LYS A 96 -8.48 -6.50 -14.68
C LYS A 96 -8.93 -5.58 -13.53
N ASP A 97 -10.22 -5.56 -13.26
CA ASP A 97 -10.82 -4.81 -12.15
C ASP A 97 -11.42 -5.78 -11.13
N PRO A 98 -10.73 -6.04 -10.01
CA PRO A 98 -11.21 -6.98 -9.00
C PRO A 98 -12.48 -6.52 -8.28
N SER A 99 -12.86 -5.24 -8.40
CA SER A 99 -14.12 -4.75 -7.83
C SER A 99 -15.34 -5.11 -8.67
N LYS A 100 -15.14 -5.57 -9.91
CA LYS A 100 -16.20 -5.90 -10.88
C LYS A 100 -16.25 -7.39 -11.25
N ASP A 101 -15.24 -8.16 -10.89
CA ASP A 101 -15.12 -9.57 -11.25
C ASP A 101 -14.60 -10.36 -10.03
N GLU A 102 -15.50 -11.20 -9.49
CA GLU A 102 -15.22 -12.02 -8.31
C GLU A 102 -14.09 -13.02 -8.55
N ALA A 103 -14.03 -13.65 -9.72
CA ALA A 103 -12.98 -14.60 -10.03
C ALA A 103 -11.61 -13.90 -10.08
N VAL A 104 -11.57 -12.70 -10.64
CA VAL A 104 -10.38 -11.85 -10.64
C VAL A 104 -10.00 -11.44 -9.21
N ALA A 105 -10.97 -11.03 -8.38
CA ALA A 105 -10.71 -10.67 -7.00
C ALA A 105 -10.11 -11.84 -6.21
N ILE A 106 -10.67 -13.04 -6.36
CA ILE A 106 -10.12 -14.25 -5.74
C ILE A 106 -8.71 -14.51 -6.25
N GLU A 107 -8.50 -14.49 -7.57
CA GLU A 107 -7.21 -14.82 -8.19
C GLU A 107 -6.07 -13.91 -7.72
N ILE A 108 -6.30 -12.60 -7.65
CA ILE A 108 -5.22 -11.63 -7.43
C ILE A 108 -5.14 -11.08 -6.02
N LEU A 109 -6.26 -10.99 -5.29
CA LEU A 109 -6.29 -10.38 -3.95
C LEU A 109 -6.45 -11.41 -2.82
N PHE A 110 -7.23 -12.47 -3.05
CA PHE A 110 -7.68 -13.36 -1.97
C PHE A 110 -7.40 -14.85 -2.21
N HIS A 111 -6.47 -15.19 -3.14
CA HIS A 111 -6.19 -16.59 -3.50
C HIS A 111 -5.67 -17.45 -2.33
N ASP A 112 -5.11 -16.82 -1.29
CA ASP A 112 -4.59 -17.46 -0.09
C ASP A 112 -5.58 -17.42 1.09
N CYS A 113 -6.81 -16.95 0.85
CA CYS A 113 -7.90 -16.95 1.82
C CYS A 113 -8.73 -18.22 1.73
N LYS A 114 -9.39 -18.57 2.85
CA LYS A 114 -10.47 -19.57 2.81
C LYS A 114 -11.64 -19.01 2.00
N PRO A 115 -12.42 -19.86 1.28
CA PRO A 115 -13.49 -19.39 0.41
C PRO A 115 -14.48 -18.43 1.07
N GLU A 116 -14.93 -18.75 2.27
CA GLU A 116 -15.89 -17.93 3.04
C GLU A 116 -15.32 -16.55 3.40
N VAL A 117 -14.01 -16.49 3.67
CA VAL A 117 -13.30 -15.23 3.98
C VAL A 117 -13.11 -14.41 2.70
N ALA A 118 -12.76 -15.06 1.59
CA ALA A 118 -12.63 -14.41 0.29
C ALA A 118 -13.96 -13.76 -0.14
N HIS A 119 -15.08 -14.51 -0.10
CA HIS A 119 -16.40 -13.98 -0.45
C HIS A 119 -16.82 -12.81 0.46
N TRP A 120 -16.55 -12.92 1.77
CA TRP A 120 -16.80 -11.81 2.68
C TRP A 120 -15.96 -10.58 2.31
N ALA A 121 -14.67 -10.76 2.03
CA ALA A 121 -13.78 -9.66 1.67
C ALA A 121 -14.21 -8.98 0.35
N ILE A 122 -14.61 -9.78 -0.66
CA ILE A 122 -15.13 -9.28 -1.93
C ILE A 122 -16.39 -8.41 -1.70
N SER A 123 -17.29 -8.81 -0.81
CA SER A 123 -18.48 -8.02 -0.48
C SER A 123 -18.17 -6.65 0.16
N LYS A 124 -16.92 -6.40 0.54
CA LYS A 124 -16.41 -5.14 1.10
C LYS A 124 -15.54 -4.34 0.14
N LEU A 125 -15.22 -4.90 -1.02
CA LEU A 125 -14.46 -4.17 -2.02
C LEU A 125 -15.25 -2.96 -2.51
N ARG A 126 -14.55 -1.83 -2.59
CA ARG A 126 -15.06 -0.59 -3.17
C ARG A 126 -14.39 -0.36 -4.52
N HIS A 127 -15.13 0.20 -5.45
CA HIS A 127 -14.57 0.56 -6.75
C HIS A 127 -13.62 1.74 -6.62
N GLN A 128 -12.39 1.58 -7.14
CA GLN A 128 -11.46 2.69 -7.28
C GLN A 128 -11.68 3.37 -8.62
N ALA A 129 -12.38 4.50 -8.61
CA ALA A 129 -12.72 5.26 -9.82
C ALA A 129 -11.49 5.95 -10.42
N SER A 130 -10.62 6.54 -9.57
CA SER A 130 -9.45 7.29 -10.01
C SER A 130 -8.24 6.41 -10.31
N ARG A 131 -7.52 6.76 -11.37
CA ARG A 131 -6.16 6.28 -11.68
C ARG A 131 -5.12 7.40 -11.59
N VAL A 132 -5.52 8.61 -11.16
CA VAL A 132 -4.68 9.80 -11.09
C VAL A 132 -3.42 9.54 -10.27
N VAL A 133 -3.53 8.91 -9.11
CA VAL A 133 -2.39 8.61 -8.23
C VAL A 133 -1.26 7.78 -8.88
N PHE A 134 -1.57 7.01 -9.93
CA PHE A 134 -0.56 6.25 -10.68
C PHE A 134 -0.01 7.05 -11.86
N ALA A 135 -0.81 7.95 -12.44
CA ALA A 135 -0.48 8.70 -13.65
C ALA A 135 0.16 10.07 -13.36
N GLU A 136 -0.15 10.67 -12.22
CA GLU A 136 0.43 11.95 -11.83
C GLU A 136 1.91 11.84 -11.45
N ILE A 137 2.67 12.89 -11.71
CA ILE A 137 4.00 13.03 -11.12
C ILE A 137 3.82 13.13 -9.61
N SER A 138 4.55 12.32 -8.86
CA SER A 138 4.45 12.31 -7.40
C SER A 138 4.57 13.74 -6.83
N PRO A 139 3.65 14.17 -5.96
CA PRO A 139 3.66 15.52 -5.38
C PRO A 139 4.77 15.72 -4.35
N ILE A 140 5.50 14.67 -3.96
CA ILE A 140 6.59 14.80 -3.01
C ILE A 140 7.80 15.51 -3.65
N GLN A 141 8.40 16.45 -2.92
CA GLN A 141 9.63 17.15 -3.34
C GLN A 141 10.89 16.41 -2.88
N ALA A 142 10.78 15.68 -1.79
CA ALA A 142 11.81 14.80 -1.23
C ALA A 142 11.16 13.66 -0.44
N MET A 143 11.80 12.52 -0.39
CA MET A 143 11.43 11.48 0.57
C MET A 143 11.69 12.00 1.98
N PRO A 144 10.76 11.80 2.93
CA PRO A 144 10.97 12.23 4.31
C PRO A 144 12.12 11.43 4.95
N ASP A 145 12.94 12.11 5.75
CA ASP A 145 13.98 11.47 6.56
C ASP A 145 13.35 10.82 7.81
N ILE A 146 12.64 9.74 7.59
CA ILE A 146 11.88 8.98 8.61
C ILE A 146 12.19 7.51 8.44
N GLU A 147 12.41 6.83 9.58
CA GLU A 147 12.60 5.39 9.57
C GLU A 147 11.49 4.68 8.79
N SER A 148 11.89 3.87 7.83
CA SER A 148 10.97 3.16 6.96
C SER A 148 11.18 1.66 7.06
N ALA A 149 10.11 0.88 6.91
CA ALA A 149 10.15 -0.56 6.77
C ALA A 149 9.30 -1.00 5.58
N TYR A 150 9.68 -2.09 4.94
CA TYR A 150 8.91 -2.70 3.86
C TYR A 150 8.55 -4.14 4.22
N ILE A 151 7.27 -4.48 4.14
CA ILE A 151 6.77 -5.85 4.29
C ILE A 151 6.40 -6.36 2.89
N VAL A 152 7.13 -7.37 2.41
CA VAL A 152 6.84 -8.03 1.14
C VAL A 152 5.96 -9.25 1.37
N CYS A 153 4.82 -9.31 0.71
CA CYS A 153 3.97 -10.48 0.64
C CYS A 153 4.57 -11.45 -0.39
N THR A 154 5.08 -12.61 0.05
CA THR A 154 5.90 -13.46 -0.84
C THR A 154 5.11 -14.25 -1.87
N GLU A 155 3.79 -14.31 -1.71
CA GLU A 155 2.84 -14.97 -2.63
C GLU A 155 1.95 -13.95 -3.35
N ASP A 156 2.36 -12.67 -3.36
CA ASP A 156 1.60 -11.58 -3.97
C ASP A 156 1.48 -11.78 -5.50
N ARG A 157 0.24 -11.69 -6.00
CA ARG A 157 -0.08 -11.82 -7.42
C ARG A 157 -0.42 -10.48 -8.08
N THR A 158 -0.42 -9.40 -7.30
CA THR A 158 -0.69 -8.02 -7.75
C THR A 158 0.60 -7.24 -7.95
N VAL A 159 1.39 -7.11 -6.88
CA VAL A 159 2.69 -6.45 -6.89
C VAL A 159 3.77 -7.53 -6.82
N ASP A 160 4.69 -7.54 -7.77
CA ASP A 160 5.73 -8.56 -7.85
C ASP A 160 6.64 -8.54 -6.61
N PRO A 161 6.83 -9.71 -5.93
CA PRO A 161 7.67 -9.76 -4.73
C PRO A 161 9.16 -9.49 -4.99
N ALA A 162 9.70 -9.79 -6.18
CA ALA A 162 11.09 -9.52 -6.52
C ALA A 162 11.28 -8.02 -6.76
N TRP A 163 10.34 -7.39 -7.50
CA TRP A 163 10.28 -5.93 -7.62
C TRP A 163 10.21 -5.25 -6.26
N SER A 164 9.32 -5.70 -5.38
CA SER A 164 9.13 -5.17 -4.02
C SER A 164 10.43 -5.16 -3.21
N LYS A 165 11.16 -6.29 -3.21
CA LYS A 165 12.45 -6.41 -2.50
C LYS A 165 13.52 -5.49 -3.09
N ARG A 166 13.61 -5.43 -4.43
CA ARG A 166 14.55 -4.56 -5.13
C ARG A 166 14.29 -3.09 -4.80
N THR A 167 13.04 -2.65 -4.95
CA THR A 167 12.63 -1.25 -4.76
C THR A 167 12.76 -0.80 -3.31
N ALA A 168 12.50 -1.67 -2.33
CA ALA A 168 12.75 -1.39 -0.91
C ALA A 168 14.23 -1.06 -0.64
N ARG A 169 15.17 -1.81 -1.24
CA ARG A 169 16.60 -1.51 -1.12
C ARG A 169 16.99 -0.22 -1.84
N GLU A 170 16.53 -0.04 -3.08
CA GLU A 170 16.93 1.08 -3.93
C GLU A 170 16.37 2.42 -3.46
N LEU A 171 15.11 2.47 -3.02
CA LEU A 171 14.42 3.72 -2.68
C LEU A 171 14.35 4.01 -1.19
N LEU A 172 14.37 2.98 -0.33
CA LEU A 172 14.28 3.15 1.13
C LEU A 172 15.58 2.76 1.84
N GLY A 173 16.51 2.08 1.17
CA GLY A 173 17.75 1.59 1.79
C GLY A 173 17.52 0.46 2.83
N VAL A 174 16.39 -0.26 2.75
CA VAL A 174 16.02 -1.28 3.74
C VAL A 174 15.87 -2.67 3.11
N GLU A 175 16.15 -3.70 3.89
CA GLU A 175 15.79 -5.07 3.54
C GLU A 175 14.30 -5.32 3.83
N ALA A 176 13.60 -5.90 2.85
CA ALA A 176 12.19 -6.20 3.02
C ALA A 176 11.96 -7.38 3.98
N ILE A 177 11.00 -7.21 4.88
CA ILE A 177 10.54 -8.27 5.79
C ILE A 177 9.59 -9.17 5.03
N ALA A 178 9.91 -10.45 4.93
CA ALA A 178 9.10 -11.42 4.21
C ALA A 178 7.88 -11.87 5.04
N LEU A 179 6.69 -11.78 4.45
CA LEU A 179 5.45 -12.31 5.00
C LEU A 179 4.87 -13.34 4.02
N PRO A 180 4.76 -14.63 4.40
CA PRO A 180 4.16 -15.66 3.54
C PRO A 180 2.65 -15.45 3.42
N SER A 181 2.24 -14.68 2.41
CA SER A 181 0.84 -14.31 2.14
C SER A 181 0.68 -13.78 0.73
N GLY A 182 -0.58 -13.76 0.26
CA GLY A 182 -1.01 -13.00 -0.90
C GLY A 182 -1.05 -11.50 -0.61
N HIS A 183 -1.62 -10.73 -1.57
CA HIS A 183 -1.64 -9.26 -1.55
C HIS A 183 -2.31 -8.64 -0.33
N CYS A 184 -3.30 -9.32 0.27
CA CYS A 184 -4.12 -8.81 1.37
C CYS A 184 -3.89 -9.56 2.69
N PRO A 185 -2.70 -9.47 3.33
CA PRO A 185 -2.38 -10.21 4.55
C PRO A 185 -3.25 -9.81 5.75
N GLN A 186 -3.82 -8.60 5.75
CA GLN A 186 -4.80 -8.17 6.75
C GLN A 186 -6.08 -9.05 6.74
N ILE A 187 -6.35 -9.73 5.64
CA ILE A 187 -7.48 -10.66 5.47
C ILE A 187 -7.03 -12.10 5.65
N SER A 188 -5.95 -12.51 4.99
CA SER A 188 -5.52 -13.92 4.93
C SER A 188 -4.66 -14.35 6.14
N ARG A 189 -3.85 -13.43 6.69
CA ARG A 189 -2.86 -13.69 7.74
C ARG A 189 -2.88 -12.62 8.86
N PRO A 190 -4.04 -12.21 9.40
CA PRO A 190 -4.15 -11.03 10.28
C PRO A 190 -3.30 -11.15 11.56
N VAL A 191 -3.18 -12.34 12.13
CA VAL A 191 -2.38 -12.55 13.34
C VAL A 191 -0.90 -12.35 13.05
N HIS A 192 -0.39 -12.95 11.98
CA HIS A 192 1.01 -12.85 11.59
C HIS A 192 1.37 -11.41 11.19
N LEU A 193 0.52 -10.74 10.40
CA LEU A 193 0.70 -9.32 10.09
C LEU A 193 0.74 -8.46 11.37
N ALA A 194 -0.16 -8.69 12.32
CA ALA A 194 -0.17 -7.96 13.59
C ALA A 194 1.10 -8.21 14.43
N GLU A 195 1.71 -9.38 14.34
CA GLU A 195 3.00 -9.69 14.99
C GLU A 195 4.14 -8.89 14.36
N VAL A 196 4.23 -8.91 13.04
CA VAL A 196 5.23 -8.14 12.30
C VAL A 196 5.09 -6.64 12.59
N LEU A 197 3.87 -6.08 12.46
CA LEU A 197 3.63 -4.66 12.73
C LEU A 197 3.98 -4.30 14.17
N THR A 198 3.63 -5.13 15.17
CA THR A 198 3.97 -4.87 16.56
C THR A 198 5.48 -4.87 16.79
N SER A 199 6.25 -5.71 16.10
CA SER A 199 7.71 -5.72 16.21
C SER A 199 8.36 -4.42 15.70
N LEU A 200 7.72 -3.77 14.73
CA LEU A 200 8.16 -2.50 14.12
C LEU A 200 7.80 -1.26 14.95
N THR A 201 6.98 -1.42 16.00
CA THR A 201 6.56 -0.31 16.87
C THR A 201 7.35 -0.23 18.20
N LYS A 202 8.37 -1.05 18.34
CA LYS A 202 9.23 -1.08 19.54
C LYS A 202 10.34 -0.05 19.49
#